data_0480e6dda0d5e8c7a0bdc68b88cd39ae
#
_entry.id   0480e6dda0d5e8c7a0bdc68b88cd39ae
#
_cell.length_a   1.000
_cell.length_b   1.000
_cell.length_c   1.000
_cell.angle_alpha   90.00
_cell.angle_beta   90.00
_cell.angle_gamma   90.00
#
_symmetry.space_group_name_H-M   'P 1'
#
loop_
_entity.id
_entity.type
_entity.pdbx_description
1 polymer ?
#
loop_
_entity_poly.entity_id
_entity_poly.type
_entity_poly.pdbx_seq_one_letter_code
_entity_poly.pdbx_strand_id
1 'polypeptide(L)'
;IKIDMKKEERTKLMSFFTSNLSGRVRNFELPATKALMPLYESIVNSIYAIDERQQKENTLNGRIMVHIVREPQQYIQTDGIDGSINDITGFIIIDNGIGFNDANMKSFLQLDSTYRIEKGGKGVGRFTWLKAFRKAKIESCFENGNQWVKRSFDFMLGQDEINDSLIKIDELKDNKTVVILEDCLSPYKDKLPKGGDNVATKIMQHCFIYLMSLTCPEIIVV
;
A
#
# COMPACT_ATOMS: atom_id res chain seq x y z
N ILE A 1 24.47 1.28 -46.81
CA ILE A 1 24.79 0.59 -45.55
C ILE A 1 25.29 1.68 -44.58
N LYS A 2 24.40 2.45 -43.96
CA LYS A 2 24.74 3.45 -42.94
C LYS A 2 23.53 3.82 -42.05
N ILE A 3 22.81 2.85 -41.50
CA ILE A 3 21.60 3.17 -40.73
C ILE A 3 21.51 2.49 -39.36
N ASP A 4 22.35 1.53 -39.01
CA ASP A 4 22.09 0.74 -37.77
C ASP A 4 22.92 1.07 -36.53
N MET A 5 23.94 1.89 -36.61
CA MET A 5 24.78 2.20 -35.43
C MET A 5 24.21 3.28 -34.47
N LYS A 6 23.21 4.06 -34.89
CA LYS A 6 22.68 5.15 -34.01
C LYS A 6 21.58 4.75 -33.04
N LYS A 7 20.98 3.56 -33.19
CA LYS A 7 19.86 3.14 -32.33
C LYS A 7 20.33 2.40 -31.07
N GLU A 8 21.42 1.63 -31.18
CA GLU A 8 22.01 0.93 -30.01
C GLU A 8 22.73 1.90 -29.05
N GLU A 9 23.41 2.93 -29.56
CA GLU A 9 24.06 3.91 -28.70
C GLU A 9 23.05 4.79 -27.93
N ARG A 10 21.88 5.11 -28.50
CA ARG A 10 20.81 5.85 -27.80
C ARG A 10 20.17 5.02 -26.68
N THR A 11 20.06 3.73 -26.83
CA THR A 11 19.52 2.84 -25.78
C THR A 11 20.50 2.71 -24.61
N LYS A 12 21.81 2.76 -24.87
CA LYS A 12 22.86 2.65 -23.86
C LYS A 12 23.05 3.93 -23.03
N LEU A 13 22.71 5.10 -23.57
CA LEU A 13 22.80 6.37 -22.83
C LEU A 13 21.61 6.64 -21.90
N MET A 14 20.47 5.95 -22.07
CA MET A 14 19.30 6.09 -21.18
C MET A 14 19.38 5.25 -19.91
N SER A 15 20.38 4.42 -19.73
CA SER A 15 20.52 3.55 -18.54
C SER A 15 21.32 4.18 -17.39
N PHE A 16 21.75 5.43 -17.46
CA PHE A 16 22.69 6.02 -16.50
C PHE A 16 22.07 6.53 -15.19
N PHE A 17 20.73 6.56 -15.04
CA PHE A 17 20.07 6.98 -13.81
C PHE A 17 18.90 6.08 -13.45
N THR A 18 19.13 4.77 -13.31
CA THR A 18 18.18 3.89 -12.64
C THR A 18 18.37 4.03 -11.13
N SER A 19 17.40 4.65 -10.46
CA SER A 19 17.46 4.76 -9.01
C SER A 19 17.24 3.40 -8.39
N ASN A 20 18.25 2.90 -7.67
CA ASN A 20 18.19 1.64 -6.93
C ASN A 20 17.19 1.75 -5.77
N LEU A 21 16.05 1.04 -5.84
CA LEU A 21 15.01 1.01 -4.81
C LEU A 21 15.60 0.66 -3.43
N SER A 22 16.46 -0.36 -3.36
CA SER A 22 17.10 -0.79 -2.12
C SER A 22 17.95 0.31 -1.49
N GLY A 23 18.68 1.08 -2.30
CA GLY A 23 19.45 2.23 -1.85
C GLY A 23 18.57 3.34 -1.29
N ARG A 24 17.45 3.65 -1.97
CA ARG A 24 16.50 4.66 -1.51
C ARG A 24 15.83 4.27 -0.20
N VAL A 25 15.34 3.03 -0.08
CA VAL A 25 14.74 2.53 1.17
C VAL A 25 15.76 2.52 2.29
N ARG A 26 17.01 2.12 2.04
CA ARG A 26 18.08 2.16 3.05
C ARG A 26 18.29 3.58 3.59
N ASN A 27 18.35 4.57 2.71
CA ASN A 27 18.59 5.97 3.05
C ASN A 27 17.33 6.70 3.55
N PHE A 28 16.14 6.08 3.40
CA PHE A 28 14.91 6.64 3.92
C PHE A 28 14.85 6.50 5.44
N GLU A 29 14.71 7.63 6.13
CA GLU A 29 14.63 7.66 7.59
C GLU A 29 13.18 7.44 8.06
N LEU A 30 12.97 6.37 8.83
CA LEU A 30 11.73 6.10 9.53
C LEU A 30 12.08 5.74 10.99
N PRO A 31 11.85 6.64 11.94
CA PRO A 31 12.04 6.32 13.37
C PRO A 31 11.15 5.16 13.79
N ALA A 32 11.64 4.26 14.65
CA ALA A 32 10.87 3.10 15.11
C ALA A 32 9.55 3.51 15.81
N THR A 33 9.52 4.69 16.45
CA THR A 33 8.31 5.26 17.06
C THR A 33 7.19 5.56 16.05
N LYS A 34 7.51 5.59 14.75
CA LYS A 34 6.58 5.77 13.64
C LYS A 34 6.22 4.46 12.96
N ALA A 35 6.18 3.34 13.71
CA ALA A 35 5.90 2.00 13.20
C ALA A 35 4.56 1.86 12.46
N LEU A 36 3.57 2.70 12.76
CA LEU A 36 2.27 2.73 12.05
C LEU A 36 2.26 3.56 10.75
N MET A 37 3.35 4.25 10.40
CA MET A 37 3.38 5.05 9.15
C MET A 37 3.03 4.24 7.90
N PRO A 38 3.49 2.97 7.72
CA PRO A 38 3.08 2.16 6.58
C PRO A 38 1.56 1.96 6.48
N LEU A 39 0.91 1.72 7.62
CA LEU A 39 -0.54 1.59 7.71
C LEU A 39 -1.23 2.90 7.34
N TYR A 40 -0.79 4.02 7.87
CA TYR A 40 -1.35 5.34 7.57
C TYR A 40 -1.23 5.70 6.10
N GLU A 41 -0.08 5.45 5.49
CA GLU A 41 0.15 5.67 4.05
C GLU A 41 -0.78 4.80 3.20
N SER A 42 -1.02 3.56 3.60
CA SER A 42 -1.96 2.67 2.92
C SER A 42 -3.39 3.22 3.00
N ILE A 43 -3.84 3.63 4.19
CA ILE A 43 -5.18 4.19 4.40
C ILE A 43 -5.36 5.50 3.60
N VAL A 44 -4.38 6.40 3.65
CA VAL A 44 -4.43 7.67 2.90
C VAL A 44 -4.48 7.41 1.39
N ASN A 45 -3.73 6.44 0.88
CA ASN A 45 -3.80 6.03 -0.52
C ASN A 45 -5.18 5.48 -0.88
N SER A 46 -5.81 4.71 0.01
CA SER A 46 -7.17 4.20 -0.17
C SER A 46 -8.21 5.34 -0.16
N ILE A 47 -8.07 6.34 0.74
CA ILE A 47 -8.92 7.54 0.75
C ILE A 47 -8.86 8.26 -0.60
N TYR A 48 -7.65 8.49 -1.14
CA TYR A 48 -7.49 9.13 -2.45
C TYR A 48 -8.05 8.29 -3.61
N ALA A 49 -7.90 6.97 -3.56
CA ALA A 49 -8.47 6.08 -4.58
C ALA A 49 -10.01 6.09 -4.56
N ILE A 50 -10.62 6.17 -3.37
CA ILE A 50 -12.06 6.30 -3.19
C ILE A 50 -12.54 7.67 -3.68
N ASP A 51 -11.84 8.75 -3.31
CA ASP A 51 -12.12 10.12 -3.75
C ASP A 51 -12.14 10.22 -5.29
N GLU A 52 -11.14 9.62 -5.95
CA GLU A 52 -11.05 9.57 -7.41
C GLU A 52 -12.23 8.82 -8.02
N ARG A 53 -12.67 7.70 -7.42
CA ARG A 53 -13.83 6.94 -7.86
C ARG A 53 -15.14 7.71 -7.65
N GLN A 54 -15.32 8.35 -6.49
CA GLN A 54 -16.49 9.17 -6.19
C GLN A 54 -16.68 10.32 -7.18
N GLN A 55 -15.60 10.97 -7.62
CA GLN A 55 -15.65 12.02 -8.64
C GLN A 55 -16.15 11.50 -10.00
N LYS A 56 -15.97 10.21 -10.30
CA LYS A 56 -16.45 9.59 -11.55
C LYS A 56 -17.87 9.04 -11.44
N GLU A 57 -18.23 8.46 -10.30
CA GLU A 57 -19.47 7.70 -10.13
C GLU A 57 -20.59 8.45 -9.37
N ASN A 58 -20.32 9.63 -8.78
CA ASN A 58 -21.23 10.50 -8.03
C ASN A 58 -21.99 9.91 -6.82
N THR A 59 -21.95 8.60 -6.57
CA THR A 59 -22.77 7.90 -5.57
C THR A 59 -22.09 6.76 -4.86
N LEU A 60 -20.78 6.79 -4.68
CA LEU A 60 -20.05 5.71 -4.02
C LEU A 60 -20.09 5.85 -2.50
N ASN A 61 -20.49 4.81 -1.79
CA ASN A 61 -20.19 4.65 -0.36
C ASN A 61 -18.76 4.11 -0.21
N GLY A 62 -17.83 5.01 0.02
CA GLY A 62 -16.43 4.64 0.22
C GLY A 62 -16.24 3.82 1.49
N ARG A 63 -15.48 2.72 1.41
CA ARG A 63 -15.18 1.86 2.55
C ARG A 63 -13.74 1.42 2.55
N ILE A 64 -13.12 1.46 3.74
CA ILE A 64 -11.78 0.93 4.01
C ILE A 64 -11.89 -0.03 5.18
N MET A 65 -11.46 -1.28 4.99
CA MET A 65 -11.35 -2.28 6.06
C MET A 65 -9.87 -2.50 6.37
N VAL A 66 -9.52 -2.46 7.64
CA VAL A 66 -8.17 -2.70 8.15
C VAL A 66 -8.21 -3.93 9.04
N HIS A 67 -7.65 -5.04 8.56
CA HIS A 67 -7.46 -6.24 9.38
C HIS A 67 -6.06 -6.23 10.00
N ILE A 68 -6.01 -6.49 11.31
CA ILE A 68 -4.77 -6.63 12.07
C ILE A 68 -4.35 -8.09 12.04
N VAL A 69 -3.21 -8.36 11.41
CA VAL A 69 -2.64 -9.73 11.38
C VAL A 69 -1.71 -9.90 12.56
N ARG A 70 -1.90 -11.01 13.29
CA ARG A 70 -1.14 -11.35 14.51
C ARG A 70 -0.41 -12.66 14.36
N GLU A 71 0.59 -12.87 15.21
CA GLU A 71 1.19 -14.19 15.36
C GLU A 71 0.13 -15.23 15.73
N PRO A 72 0.26 -16.47 15.19
CA PRO A 72 -0.60 -17.57 15.62
C PRO A 72 -0.49 -17.78 17.14
N GLN A 73 -1.61 -18.03 17.81
CA GLN A 73 -1.62 -18.33 19.22
C GLN A 73 -0.91 -19.66 19.43
N GLN A 74 0.26 -19.66 20.07
CA GLN A 74 0.86 -20.87 20.59
C GLN A 74 0.12 -21.22 21.88
N TYR A 75 -0.70 -22.26 21.86
CA TYR A 75 -1.33 -22.80 23.04
C TYR A 75 -0.25 -23.49 23.90
N ILE A 76 0.40 -22.74 24.76
CA ILE A 76 1.07 -23.32 25.92
C ILE A 76 -0.04 -23.44 26.99
N GLN A 77 -0.52 -24.65 27.23
CA GLN A 77 -1.35 -24.95 28.40
C GLN A 77 -0.49 -24.70 29.66
N THR A 78 -0.49 -23.50 30.15
CA THR A 78 -0.12 -23.21 31.54
C THR A 78 -1.40 -22.72 32.22
N ASP A 79 -1.75 -23.36 33.30
CA ASP A 79 -2.86 -23.01 34.20
C ASP A 79 -2.63 -21.61 34.80
N GLY A 80 -2.88 -20.58 34.04
CA GLY A 80 -2.70 -19.20 34.47
C GLY A 80 -3.18 -18.27 33.38
N ILE A 81 -4.32 -17.69 33.62
CA ILE A 81 -4.99 -16.64 32.86
C ILE A 81 -3.98 -15.50 32.56
N ASP A 82 -3.37 -15.53 31.41
CA ASP A 82 -2.81 -14.32 30.82
C ASP A 82 -3.26 -14.26 29.36
N GLY A 83 -4.33 -13.50 29.15
CA GLY A 83 -4.83 -13.18 27.82
C GLY A 83 -3.86 -12.25 27.08
N SER A 84 -2.58 -12.65 26.95
CA SER A 84 -1.59 -11.88 26.22
C SER A 84 -2.02 -11.77 24.77
N ILE A 85 -2.29 -10.56 24.33
CA ILE A 85 -2.59 -10.28 22.92
C ILE A 85 -1.30 -10.46 22.14
N ASN A 86 -1.30 -11.40 21.18
CA ASN A 86 -0.16 -11.69 20.32
C ASN A 86 0.29 -10.46 19.54
N ASP A 87 1.57 -10.43 19.23
CA ASP A 87 2.19 -9.34 18.48
C ASP A 87 1.59 -9.20 17.09
N ILE A 88 1.47 -7.96 16.64
CA ILE A 88 1.08 -7.64 15.28
C ILE A 88 2.25 -7.98 14.36
N THR A 89 1.97 -8.79 13.33
CA THR A 89 2.93 -9.19 12.30
C THR A 89 2.67 -8.53 10.96
N GLY A 90 1.45 -8.00 10.77
CA GLY A 90 1.07 -7.39 9.50
C GLY A 90 -0.27 -6.67 9.55
N PHE A 91 -0.63 -6.13 8.40
CA PHE A 91 -1.93 -5.49 8.17
C PHE A 91 -2.46 -5.87 6.79
N ILE A 92 -3.79 -6.01 6.67
CA ILE A 92 -4.48 -6.14 5.40
C ILE A 92 -5.43 -4.96 5.27
N ILE A 93 -5.22 -4.13 4.27
CA ILE A 93 -6.04 -2.95 4.00
C ILE A 93 -6.84 -3.21 2.72
N ILE A 94 -8.16 -3.11 2.82
CA ILE A 94 -9.08 -3.39 1.72
C ILE A 94 -9.90 -2.13 1.47
N ASP A 95 -9.92 -1.65 0.22
CA ASP A 95 -10.73 -0.51 -0.19
C ASP A 95 -11.56 -0.81 -1.45
N ASN A 96 -12.60 -0.02 -1.66
CA ASN A 96 -13.44 -0.04 -2.85
C ASN A 96 -13.22 1.19 -3.74
N GLY A 97 -12.00 1.73 -3.78
CA GLY A 97 -11.63 2.88 -4.62
C GLY A 97 -11.55 2.54 -6.11
N ILE A 98 -10.94 3.45 -6.88
CA ILE A 98 -10.83 3.34 -8.35
C ILE A 98 -10.00 2.14 -8.84
N GLY A 99 -9.25 1.49 -7.95
CA GLY A 99 -8.37 0.39 -8.27
C GLY A 99 -6.98 0.82 -8.73
N PHE A 100 -6.12 -0.20 -8.91
CA PHE A 100 -4.73 -0.01 -9.33
C PHE A 100 -4.63 -0.02 -10.87
N ASN A 101 -5.31 0.95 -11.51
CA ASN A 101 -5.32 1.13 -12.95
C ASN A 101 -3.93 1.53 -13.49
N ASP A 102 -3.77 1.67 -14.81
CA ASP A 102 -2.47 1.96 -15.43
C ASP A 102 -1.88 3.31 -14.98
N ALA A 103 -2.72 4.32 -14.73
CA ALA A 103 -2.27 5.62 -14.23
C ALA A 103 -1.73 5.50 -12.80
N ASN A 104 -2.44 4.77 -11.93
CA ASN A 104 -2.02 4.50 -10.55
C ASN A 104 -0.77 3.61 -10.51
N MET A 105 -0.67 2.60 -11.39
CA MET A 105 0.54 1.78 -11.52
C MET A 105 1.73 2.59 -11.98
N LYS A 106 1.57 3.42 -13.00
CA LYS A 106 2.62 4.33 -13.46
C LYS A 106 3.09 5.27 -12.35
N SER A 107 2.16 5.86 -11.59
CA SER A 107 2.47 6.71 -10.44
C SER A 107 3.19 5.93 -9.33
N PHE A 108 2.80 4.68 -9.10
CA PHE A 108 3.47 3.81 -8.14
C PHE A 108 4.89 3.45 -8.57
N LEU A 109 5.15 3.20 -9.83
CA LEU A 109 6.50 2.89 -10.37
C LEU A 109 7.41 4.12 -10.41
N GLN A 110 6.84 5.30 -10.63
CA GLN A 110 7.61 6.54 -10.70
C GLN A 110 8.05 6.97 -9.31
N LEU A 111 9.36 6.85 -9.03
CA LEU A 111 9.97 7.35 -7.80
C LEU A 111 9.89 8.88 -7.77
N ASP A 112 9.56 9.45 -6.61
CA ASP A 112 9.34 10.90 -6.45
C ASP A 112 8.19 11.43 -7.34
N SER A 113 7.15 10.63 -7.52
CA SER A 113 5.99 11.01 -8.33
C SER A 113 5.37 12.32 -7.84
N THR A 114 5.24 13.27 -8.75
CA THR A 114 4.57 14.56 -8.51
C THR A 114 3.05 14.47 -8.66
N TYR A 115 2.52 13.31 -9.04
CA TYR A 115 1.11 13.09 -9.37
C TYR A 115 0.11 13.48 -8.26
N ARG A 116 0.56 13.49 -6.99
CA ARG A 116 -0.26 13.86 -5.83
C ARG A 116 0.36 14.99 -5.00
N ILE A 117 1.27 15.79 -5.55
CA ILE A 117 1.89 16.92 -4.84
C ILE A 117 0.83 17.93 -4.40
N GLU A 118 -0.14 18.25 -5.25
CA GLU A 118 -1.24 19.18 -4.94
C GLU A 118 -2.11 18.70 -3.76
N LYS A 119 -2.13 17.39 -3.49
CA LYS A 119 -2.82 16.76 -2.35
C LYS A 119 -1.88 16.44 -1.17
N GLY A 120 -0.65 16.99 -1.15
CA GLY A 120 0.33 16.80 -0.06
C GLY A 120 1.15 15.50 -0.12
N GLY A 121 1.00 14.70 -1.17
CA GLY A 121 1.76 13.47 -1.36
C GLY A 121 3.21 13.74 -1.76
N LYS A 122 4.18 13.18 -1.01
CA LYS A 122 5.62 13.31 -1.29
C LYS A 122 6.16 12.23 -2.23
N GLY A 123 5.31 11.28 -2.70
CA GLY A 123 5.72 10.17 -3.56
C GLY A 123 6.63 9.12 -2.90
N VAL A 124 6.90 9.23 -1.60
CA VAL A 124 7.83 8.38 -0.84
C VAL A 124 7.14 7.45 0.16
N GLY A 125 5.83 7.56 0.31
CA GLY A 125 5.05 6.81 1.32
C GLY A 125 5.26 5.29 1.25
N ARG A 126 5.34 4.72 0.04
CA ARG A 126 5.62 3.29 -0.17
C ARG A 126 6.98 2.84 0.38
N PHE A 127 7.96 3.75 0.56
CA PHE A 127 9.24 3.37 1.19
C PHE A 127 9.05 3.02 2.66
N THR A 128 8.04 3.59 3.32
CA THR A 128 7.69 3.22 4.69
C THR A 128 7.29 1.74 4.77
N TRP A 129 6.61 1.21 3.73
CA TRP A 129 6.23 -0.20 3.66
C TRP A 129 7.46 -1.10 3.72
N LEU A 130 8.43 -0.89 2.82
CA LEU A 130 9.65 -1.71 2.75
C LEU A 130 10.67 -1.40 3.86
N LYS A 131 10.50 -0.30 4.59
CA LYS A 131 11.32 0.02 5.76
C LYS A 131 10.87 -0.76 6.99
N ALA A 132 9.56 -0.95 7.16
CA ALA A 132 8.99 -1.58 8.35
C ALA A 132 8.46 -3.00 8.12
N PHE A 133 8.23 -3.40 6.87
CA PHE A 133 7.74 -4.73 6.50
C PHE A 133 8.67 -5.37 5.47
N ARG A 134 8.76 -6.69 5.51
CA ARG A 134 9.57 -7.45 4.56
C ARG A 134 9.02 -7.34 3.15
N LYS A 135 7.68 -7.31 3.03
CA LYS A 135 6.96 -7.37 1.77
C LYS A 135 5.64 -6.63 1.86
N ALA A 136 5.25 -6.00 0.76
CA ALA A 136 3.88 -5.58 0.52
C ALA A 136 3.36 -6.32 -0.71
N LYS A 137 2.17 -6.94 -0.60
CA LYS A 137 1.47 -7.57 -1.71
C LYS A 137 0.27 -6.73 -2.08
N ILE A 138 0.07 -6.48 -3.35
CA ILE A 138 -1.05 -5.70 -3.88
C ILE A 138 -1.87 -6.59 -4.81
N GLU A 139 -3.18 -6.62 -4.55
CA GLU A 139 -4.18 -7.23 -5.44
C GLU A 139 -5.29 -6.22 -5.69
N SER A 140 -5.61 -5.93 -6.93
CA SER A 140 -6.63 -4.95 -7.27
C SER A 140 -7.51 -5.44 -8.42
N CYS A 141 -8.82 -5.45 -8.20
CA CYS A 141 -9.82 -5.73 -9.19
C CYS A 141 -10.53 -4.42 -9.55
N PHE A 142 -10.61 -4.09 -10.83
CA PHE A 142 -11.18 -2.84 -11.31
C PHE A 142 -11.69 -2.96 -12.74
N GLU A 143 -12.55 -2.04 -13.13
CA GLU A 143 -13.03 -1.92 -14.49
C GLU A 143 -11.99 -1.19 -15.36
N ASN A 144 -11.61 -1.81 -16.47
CA ASN A 144 -10.72 -1.23 -17.48
C ASN A 144 -11.43 -1.20 -18.84
N GLY A 145 -12.01 -0.06 -19.18
CA GLY A 145 -12.92 0.03 -20.32
C GLY A 145 -14.20 -0.78 -20.07
N ASN A 146 -14.49 -1.74 -20.92
CA ASN A 146 -15.67 -2.60 -20.80
C ASN A 146 -15.36 -3.99 -20.19
N GLN A 147 -14.22 -4.14 -19.52
CA GLN A 147 -13.77 -5.42 -18.99
C GLN A 147 -13.27 -5.28 -17.56
N TRP A 148 -13.62 -6.26 -16.75
CA TRP A 148 -13.03 -6.42 -15.42
C TRP A 148 -11.66 -7.05 -15.52
N VAL A 149 -10.72 -6.51 -14.77
CA VAL A 149 -9.34 -7.01 -14.69
C VAL A 149 -8.89 -7.13 -13.25
N LYS A 150 -8.01 -8.09 -12.99
CA LYS A 150 -7.27 -8.21 -11.73
C LYS A 150 -5.80 -7.92 -11.99
N ARG A 151 -5.26 -6.93 -11.30
CA ARG A 151 -3.82 -6.67 -11.21
C ARG A 151 -3.29 -7.21 -9.90
N SER A 152 -2.13 -7.87 -9.95
CA SER A 152 -1.46 -8.35 -8.75
C SER A 152 0.06 -8.26 -8.90
N PHE A 153 0.73 -7.82 -7.84
CA PHE A 153 2.18 -7.78 -7.76
C PHE A 153 2.68 -7.80 -6.33
N ASP A 154 3.91 -8.23 -6.17
CA ASP A 154 4.67 -8.15 -4.93
C ASP A 154 5.62 -6.96 -4.98
N PHE A 155 5.75 -6.26 -3.86
CA PHE A 155 6.67 -5.15 -3.67
C PHE A 155 7.59 -5.46 -2.50
N MET A 156 8.86 -5.74 -2.80
CA MET A 156 9.87 -6.14 -1.81
C MET A 156 11.27 -5.71 -2.25
N LEU A 157 12.22 -5.68 -1.33
CA LEU A 157 13.61 -5.39 -1.64
C LEU A 157 14.26 -6.58 -2.35
N GLY A 158 15.27 -6.29 -3.19
CA GLY A 158 16.01 -7.30 -3.93
C GLY A 158 15.36 -7.76 -5.23
N GLN A 159 14.26 -7.13 -5.64
CA GLN A 159 13.70 -7.29 -6.97
C GLN A 159 14.11 -6.09 -7.84
N ASP A 160 14.68 -6.36 -9.00
CA ASP A 160 15.06 -5.31 -9.96
C ASP A 160 13.83 -4.80 -10.72
N GLU A 161 12.81 -5.65 -10.87
CA GLU A 161 11.55 -5.33 -11.56
C GLU A 161 10.35 -5.85 -10.76
N ILE A 162 9.24 -5.12 -10.84
CA ILE A 162 7.96 -5.58 -10.29
C ILE A 162 7.29 -6.47 -11.33
N ASN A 163 7.07 -7.74 -10.98
CA ASN A 163 6.27 -8.67 -11.77
C ASN A 163 4.79 -8.31 -11.65
N ASP A 164 4.32 -7.42 -12.52
CA ASP A 164 2.92 -7.03 -12.62
C ASP A 164 2.15 -8.06 -13.45
N SER A 165 1.17 -8.71 -12.85
CA SER A 165 0.24 -9.62 -13.51
C SER A 165 -1.10 -8.91 -13.70
N LEU A 166 -1.55 -8.77 -14.95
CA LEU A 166 -2.86 -8.21 -15.30
C LEU A 166 -3.68 -9.28 -16.05
N ILE A 167 -4.74 -9.78 -15.43
CA ILE A 167 -5.60 -10.80 -16.00
C ILE A 167 -7.04 -10.32 -16.13
N LYS A 168 -7.75 -10.78 -17.17
CA LYS A 168 -9.19 -10.54 -17.34
C LYS A 168 -9.98 -11.41 -16.39
N ILE A 169 -11.11 -10.88 -15.91
CA ILE A 169 -12.01 -11.57 -14.99
C ILE A 169 -13.45 -11.42 -15.51
N ASP A 170 -14.19 -12.52 -15.58
CA ASP A 170 -15.53 -12.52 -16.16
C ASP A 170 -16.66 -12.23 -15.14
N GLU A 171 -16.39 -12.30 -13.83
CA GLU A 171 -17.45 -12.37 -12.81
C GLU A 171 -17.45 -11.28 -11.73
N LEU A 172 -16.60 -10.25 -11.78
CA LEU A 172 -16.57 -9.22 -10.75
C LEU A 172 -17.48 -8.05 -11.10
N LYS A 173 -18.18 -7.55 -10.08
CA LYS A 173 -19.14 -6.44 -10.21
C LYS A 173 -18.76 -5.19 -9.42
N ASP A 174 -17.60 -5.19 -8.70
CA ASP A 174 -17.19 -4.05 -7.91
C ASP A 174 -15.65 -3.94 -7.77
N ASN A 175 -15.18 -2.71 -7.70
CA ASN A 175 -13.77 -2.43 -7.49
C ASN A 175 -13.36 -2.86 -6.09
N LYS A 176 -12.19 -3.46 -6.00
CA LYS A 176 -11.59 -3.86 -4.73
C LYS A 176 -10.07 -3.82 -4.83
N THR A 177 -9.43 -3.08 -3.95
CA THR A 177 -7.97 -3.14 -3.77
C THR A 177 -7.64 -3.72 -2.41
N VAL A 178 -6.66 -4.60 -2.37
CA VAL A 178 -6.12 -5.23 -1.17
C VAL A 178 -4.63 -4.94 -1.12
N VAL A 179 -4.19 -4.28 -0.06
CA VAL A 179 -2.77 -4.10 0.28
C VAL A 179 -2.47 -4.94 1.51
N ILE A 180 -1.51 -5.86 1.40
CA ILE A 180 -1.09 -6.74 2.48
C ILE A 180 0.34 -6.37 2.86
N LEU A 181 0.54 -5.91 4.09
CA LEU A 181 1.84 -5.63 4.68
C LEU A 181 2.25 -6.84 5.52
N GLU A 182 3.28 -7.55 5.07
CA GLU A 182 3.69 -8.85 5.64
C GLU A 182 5.04 -8.75 6.36
N ASP A 183 5.16 -9.50 7.45
CA ASP A 183 6.38 -9.67 8.23
C ASP A 183 6.97 -8.35 8.74
N CYS A 184 6.31 -7.77 9.75
CA CYS A 184 6.79 -6.57 10.41
C CYS A 184 8.19 -6.79 10.99
N LEU A 185 9.13 -5.92 10.64
CA LEU A 185 10.55 -6.03 10.99
C LEU A 185 10.84 -5.34 12.33
N SER A 186 11.79 -5.88 13.11
CA SER A 186 12.40 -5.12 14.22
C SER A 186 13.20 -3.94 13.65
N PRO A 187 13.22 -2.78 14.34
CA PRO A 187 12.62 -2.52 15.66
C PRO A 187 11.16 -2.03 15.61
N TYR A 188 10.50 -2.01 14.43
CA TYR A 188 9.13 -1.49 14.28
C TYR A 188 8.10 -2.37 14.96
N LYS A 189 8.23 -3.71 14.85
CA LYS A 189 7.34 -4.69 15.46
C LYS A 189 7.15 -4.40 16.95
N ASP A 190 8.24 -4.14 17.66
CA ASP A 190 8.25 -3.88 19.11
C ASP A 190 7.57 -2.56 19.50
N LYS A 191 7.29 -1.69 18.53
CA LYS A 191 6.66 -0.36 18.71
C LYS A 191 5.21 -0.33 18.24
N LEU A 192 4.69 -1.41 17.66
CA LEU A 192 3.29 -1.50 17.31
C LEU A 192 2.41 -1.59 18.56
N PRO A 193 1.23 -0.97 18.57
CA PRO A 193 0.28 -1.11 19.68
C PRO A 193 -0.18 -2.56 19.82
N LYS A 194 -0.39 -3.02 21.05
CA LYS A 194 -0.92 -4.38 21.30
C LYS A 194 -2.42 -4.48 20.99
N GLY A 195 -3.23 -3.51 21.43
CA GLY A 195 -4.68 -3.52 21.29
C GLY A 195 -5.17 -2.97 19.95
N GLY A 196 -6.24 -3.58 19.40
CA GLY A 196 -6.92 -3.09 18.20
C GLY A 196 -7.50 -1.69 18.38
N ASP A 197 -8.10 -1.41 19.55
CA ASP A 197 -8.64 -0.07 19.88
C ASP A 197 -7.56 1.02 19.86
N ASN A 198 -6.34 0.68 20.31
CA ASN A 198 -5.21 1.60 20.23
C ASN A 198 -4.78 1.86 18.78
N VAL A 199 -4.82 0.84 17.92
CA VAL A 199 -4.56 1.01 16.48
C VAL A 199 -5.63 1.92 15.87
N ALA A 200 -6.92 1.64 16.12
CA ALA A 200 -8.05 2.44 15.64
C ALA A 200 -7.96 3.90 16.10
N THR A 201 -7.66 4.14 17.39
CA THR A 201 -7.47 5.50 17.94
C THR A 201 -6.34 6.24 17.22
N LYS A 202 -5.23 5.56 16.96
CA LYS A 202 -4.09 6.18 16.26
C LYS A 202 -4.38 6.44 14.78
N ILE A 203 -5.15 5.58 14.11
CA ILE A 203 -5.65 5.83 12.75
C ILE A 203 -6.53 7.08 12.76
N MET A 204 -7.49 7.17 13.67
CA MET A 204 -8.38 8.33 13.80
C MET A 204 -7.59 9.63 14.01
N GLN A 205 -6.59 9.63 14.91
CA GLN A 205 -5.75 10.78 15.17
C GLN A 205 -4.95 11.22 13.94
N HIS A 206 -4.37 10.26 13.21
CA HIS A 206 -3.55 10.54 12.02
C HIS A 206 -4.39 11.00 10.83
N CYS A 207 -5.53 10.37 10.63
CA CYS A 207 -6.43 10.64 9.51
C CYS A 207 -7.47 11.72 9.81
N PHE A 208 -7.38 12.41 10.97
CA PHE A 208 -8.38 13.34 11.45
C PHE A 208 -8.80 14.38 10.40
N ILE A 209 -7.84 14.95 9.68
CA ILE A 209 -8.13 15.96 8.64
C ILE A 209 -8.99 15.40 7.50
N TYR A 210 -8.82 14.11 7.16
CA TYR A 210 -9.62 13.45 6.13
C TYR A 210 -11.02 13.11 6.66
N LEU A 211 -11.14 12.77 7.96
CA LEU A 211 -12.41 12.46 8.61
C LEU A 211 -13.35 13.67 8.71
N MET A 212 -12.83 14.87 8.58
CA MET A 212 -13.62 16.11 8.53
C MET A 212 -14.26 16.36 7.16
N SER A 213 -13.90 15.59 6.13
CA SER A 213 -14.52 15.70 4.79
C SER A 213 -15.89 15.02 4.77
N LEU A 214 -16.86 15.65 4.10
CA LEU A 214 -18.19 15.06 3.86
C LEU A 214 -18.14 13.81 2.97
N THR A 215 -17.04 13.62 2.22
CA THR A 215 -16.81 12.48 1.33
C THR A 215 -15.90 11.42 1.95
N CYS A 216 -15.61 11.54 3.25
CA CYS A 216 -14.74 10.59 3.93
C CYS A 216 -15.33 9.17 3.87
N PRO A 217 -14.55 8.16 3.47
CA PRO A 217 -15.00 6.78 3.52
C PRO A 217 -15.19 6.29 4.95
N GLU A 218 -16.05 5.28 5.13
CA GLU A 218 -16.11 4.50 6.36
C GLU A 218 -14.79 3.74 6.57
N ILE A 219 -14.17 3.87 7.74
CA ILE A 219 -12.95 3.13 8.10
C ILE A 219 -13.27 2.16 9.23
N ILE A 220 -13.13 0.86 8.96
CA ILE A 220 -13.43 -0.22 9.90
C ILE A 220 -12.11 -0.92 10.26
N VAL A 221 -11.82 -1.06 11.55
CA VAL A 221 -10.65 -1.80 12.07
C VAL A 221 -11.13 -3.09 12.73
N VAL A 222 -10.54 -4.25 12.29
CA VAL A 222 -10.94 -5.60 12.71
C VAL A 222 -9.73 -6.39 13.23
#